data_891d9db92ab713876f71f84474a02631
#
_entry.id   891d9db92ab713876f71f84474a02631
#
_cell.length_a   1.000
_cell.length_b   1.000
_cell.length_c   1.000
_cell.angle_alpha   90.00
_cell.angle_beta   90.00
_cell.angle_gamma   90.00
#
_symmetry.space_group_name_H-M   'P 1'
#
loop_
_entity.id
_entity.type
_entity.pdbx_description
1 polymer ?
#
loop_
_entity_poly.entity_id
_entity_poly.type
_entity_poly.pdbx_seq_one_letter_code
_entity_poly.pdbx_strand_id
1 'polypeptide(L)'
;MSHRPPDAPDLSDGSSQGLRSSLHDRGQRLTPQRERMLALFERLGEGRHLSAEEVHQRLREQGEQVSLATVYRTLRLLSGMSLLKELELAEGGRRFELAGHDHRHHHHLVCVRCGRIEEFEDPAVLAAAAAAAARHGFRLLEQGVLNVRGLCPGCAVL
;
A
#
# COMPACT_ATOMS: atom_id res chain seq x y z
N MET A 1 22.88 -17.73 -36.92
CA MET A 1 22.29 -16.39 -36.99
C MET A 1 21.38 -16.22 -35.78
N SER A 2 21.89 -15.57 -34.77
CA SER A 2 21.21 -15.37 -33.46
C SER A 2 20.27 -14.17 -33.57
N HIS A 3 18.98 -14.43 -33.50
CA HIS A 3 18.00 -13.38 -33.32
C HIS A 3 17.97 -12.99 -31.85
N ARG A 4 18.52 -11.81 -31.56
CA ARG A 4 18.33 -11.09 -30.32
C ARG A 4 16.91 -10.49 -30.34
N PRO A 5 16.07 -10.71 -29.32
CA PRO A 5 14.79 -10.03 -29.22
C PRO A 5 15.02 -8.54 -28.96
N PRO A 6 14.13 -7.65 -29.44
CA PRO A 6 14.27 -6.21 -29.24
C PRO A 6 14.14 -5.84 -27.76
N ASP A 7 14.90 -4.84 -27.40
CA ASP A 7 15.05 -4.24 -26.08
C ASP A 7 13.73 -4.09 -25.34
N ALA A 8 13.66 -4.73 -24.17
CA ALA A 8 12.68 -4.39 -23.16
C ALA A 8 12.98 -2.95 -22.69
N PRO A 9 11.99 -2.06 -22.56
CA PRO A 9 12.23 -0.72 -22.08
C PRO A 9 12.74 -0.78 -20.64
N ASP A 10 13.79 -0.05 -20.40
CA ASP A 10 14.39 0.18 -19.08
C ASP A 10 13.35 0.86 -18.15
N LEU A 11 12.81 0.11 -17.19
CA LEU A 11 11.73 0.54 -16.30
C LEU A 11 12.24 1.24 -15.04
N SER A 12 13.50 1.66 -14.99
CA SER A 12 14.11 2.23 -13.79
C SER A 12 13.81 3.72 -13.53
N ASP A 13 13.19 4.44 -14.48
CA ASP A 13 12.88 5.88 -14.33
C ASP A 13 11.39 6.24 -14.58
N GLY A 14 10.52 5.25 -14.64
CA GLY A 14 9.15 5.40 -15.14
C GLY A 14 8.02 5.48 -14.12
N SER A 15 8.24 5.22 -12.82
CA SER A 15 7.12 4.97 -11.91
C SER A 15 6.30 6.22 -11.59
N SER A 16 6.91 7.35 -11.31
CA SER A 16 6.19 8.58 -10.97
C SER A 16 5.67 9.34 -12.19
N GLN A 17 6.38 9.30 -13.32
CA GLN A 17 5.94 9.96 -14.56
C GLN A 17 4.80 9.19 -15.25
N GLY A 18 4.86 7.87 -15.28
CA GLY A 18 3.79 7.03 -15.83
C GLY A 18 2.50 7.15 -15.03
N LEU A 19 2.59 7.25 -13.71
CA LEU A 19 1.46 7.49 -12.83
C LEU A 19 0.86 8.90 -13.01
N ARG A 20 1.69 9.93 -13.17
CA ARG A 20 1.24 11.31 -13.43
C ARG A 20 0.50 11.42 -14.76
N SER A 21 0.96 10.75 -15.81
CA SER A 21 0.28 10.73 -17.10
C SER A 21 -1.03 9.96 -17.04
N SER A 22 -1.09 8.82 -16.36
CA SER A 22 -2.31 8.04 -16.13
C SER A 22 -3.38 8.81 -15.35
N LEU A 23 -2.98 9.68 -14.42
CA LEU A 23 -3.87 10.53 -13.66
C LEU A 23 -4.39 11.71 -14.48
N HIS A 24 -3.55 12.29 -15.32
CA HIS A 24 -3.93 13.35 -16.23
C HIS A 24 -5.00 12.87 -17.21
N ASP A 25 -4.86 11.65 -17.73
CA ASP A 25 -5.80 11.02 -18.66
C ASP A 25 -7.16 10.73 -17.99
N ARG A 26 -7.21 10.60 -16.66
CA ARG A 26 -8.45 10.43 -15.89
C ARG A 26 -9.04 11.74 -15.36
N GLY A 27 -8.51 12.91 -15.77
CA GLY A 27 -8.96 14.22 -15.29
C GLY A 27 -8.68 14.49 -13.82
N GLN A 28 -7.83 13.68 -13.18
CA GLN A 28 -7.47 13.82 -11.77
C GLN A 28 -6.12 14.50 -11.66
N ARG A 29 -6.13 15.73 -11.15
CA ARG A 29 -4.91 16.52 -10.99
C ARG A 29 -4.28 16.29 -9.63
N LEU A 30 -3.01 15.91 -9.62
CA LEU A 30 -2.20 15.98 -8.40
C LEU A 30 -1.90 17.44 -8.08
N THR A 31 -2.42 17.91 -6.95
CA THR A 31 -2.02 19.21 -6.41
C THR A 31 -0.62 19.10 -5.76
N PRO A 32 0.13 20.19 -5.62
CA PRO A 32 1.45 20.16 -4.96
C PRO A 32 1.41 19.49 -3.58
N GLN A 33 0.34 19.69 -2.81
CA GLN A 33 0.17 19.06 -1.50
C GLN A 33 0.00 17.55 -1.60
N ARG A 34 -0.76 17.06 -2.58
CA ARG A 34 -0.94 15.61 -2.85
C ARG A 34 0.36 14.97 -3.32
N GLU A 35 1.12 15.68 -4.17
CA GLU A 35 2.44 15.23 -4.63
C GLU A 35 3.42 15.09 -3.47
N ARG A 36 3.43 16.02 -2.52
CA ARG A 36 4.29 15.92 -1.33
C ARG A 36 3.95 14.76 -0.44
N MET A 37 2.66 14.45 -0.27
CA MET A 37 2.24 13.26 0.49
C MET A 37 2.65 11.97 -0.21
N LEU A 38 2.46 11.89 -1.52
CA LEU A 38 2.90 10.73 -2.30
C LEU A 38 4.42 10.57 -2.24
N ALA A 39 5.18 11.65 -2.43
CA ALA A 39 6.64 11.64 -2.35
C ALA A 39 7.17 11.18 -0.98
N LEU A 40 6.42 11.38 0.09
CA LEU A 40 6.78 10.85 1.41
C LEU A 40 6.80 9.31 1.40
N PHE A 41 5.80 8.67 0.80
CA PHE A 41 5.74 7.22 0.66
C PHE A 41 6.77 6.69 -0.34
N GLU A 42 7.01 7.40 -1.44
CA GLU A 42 8.05 7.04 -2.42
C GLU A 42 9.44 7.00 -1.78
N ARG A 43 9.76 7.98 -0.92
CA ARG A 43 11.04 8.01 -0.19
C ARG A 43 11.18 6.91 0.86
N LEU A 44 10.07 6.48 1.46
CA LEU A 44 10.06 5.39 2.42
C LEU A 44 10.22 4.02 1.74
N GLY A 45 9.79 3.91 0.49
CA GLY A 45 9.83 2.69 -0.29
C GLY A 45 8.69 1.73 0.03
N GLU A 46 8.70 0.62 -0.68
CA GLU A 46 7.71 -0.44 -0.53
C GLU A 46 7.77 -1.09 0.86
N GLY A 47 6.63 -1.62 1.31
CA GLY A 47 6.53 -2.32 2.59
C GLY A 47 6.56 -1.42 3.84
N ARG A 48 6.55 -0.10 3.65
CA ARG A 48 6.48 0.85 4.77
C ARG A 48 5.07 1.40 4.92
N HIS A 49 4.51 1.18 6.09
CA HIS A 49 3.15 1.57 6.44
C HIS A 49 3.15 2.78 7.36
N LEU A 50 2.35 3.79 7.06
CA LEU A 50 2.15 4.97 7.91
C LEU A 50 0.67 5.17 8.21
N SER A 51 0.37 5.56 9.45
CA SER A 51 -0.93 6.12 9.80
C SER A 51 -1.06 7.56 9.30
N ALA A 52 -2.28 8.09 9.26
CA ALA A 52 -2.49 9.49 8.89
C ALA A 52 -1.83 10.46 9.89
N GLU A 53 -1.80 10.09 11.17
CA GLU A 53 -1.15 10.85 12.23
C GLU A 53 0.37 10.91 12.02
N GLU A 54 0.99 9.78 11.68
CA GLU A 54 2.42 9.71 11.35
C GLU A 54 2.76 10.54 10.10
N VAL A 55 1.91 10.49 9.08
CA VAL A 55 2.06 11.33 7.87
C VAL A 55 1.94 12.82 8.23
N HIS A 56 0.94 13.18 9.02
CA HIS A 56 0.73 14.55 9.47
C HIS A 56 1.93 15.08 10.25
N GLN A 57 2.47 14.29 11.19
CA GLN A 57 3.65 14.66 11.95
C GLN A 57 4.86 14.91 11.05
N ARG A 58 5.14 14.01 10.11
CA ARG A 58 6.28 14.13 9.17
C ARG A 58 6.16 15.35 8.26
N LEU A 59 4.94 15.67 7.81
CA LEU A 59 4.69 16.87 7.01
C LEU A 59 4.94 18.15 7.82
N ARG A 60 4.52 18.18 9.09
CA ARG A 60 4.80 19.30 9.99
C ARG A 60 6.30 19.48 10.24
N GLU A 61 7.04 18.39 10.43
CA GLU A 61 8.51 18.43 10.58
C GLU A 61 9.21 19.00 9.31
N GLN A 62 8.57 18.85 8.15
CA GLN A 62 9.03 19.45 6.88
C GLN A 62 8.55 20.89 6.67
N GLY A 63 7.88 21.48 7.66
CA GLY A 63 7.36 22.85 7.59
C GLY A 63 6.01 22.99 6.87
N GLU A 64 5.34 21.87 6.55
CA GLU A 64 4.04 21.90 5.89
C GLU A 64 2.92 22.20 6.89
N GLN A 65 2.09 23.19 6.53
CA GLN A 65 0.90 23.52 7.32
C GLN A 65 -0.32 22.82 6.71
N VAL A 66 -0.66 21.68 7.25
CA VAL A 66 -1.80 20.87 6.81
C VAL A 66 -2.54 20.32 8.03
N SER A 67 -3.87 20.30 7.98
CA SER A 67 -4.66 19.70 9.06
C SER A 67 -4.68 18.18 8.93
N LEU A 68 -4.85 17.48 10.06
CA LEU A 68 -4.98 16.03 10.07
C LEU A 68 -6.17 15.56 9.20
N ALA A 69 -7.30 16.30 9.25
CA ALA A 69 -8.45 15.99 8.41
C ALA A 69 -8.13 16.08 6.90
N THR A 70 -7.30 17.04 6.49
CA THR A 70 -6.83 17.15 5.11
C THR A 70 -5.91 15.99 4.74
N VAL A 71 -5.03 15.58 5.64
CA VAL A 71 -4.18 14.39 5.46
C VAL A 71 -5.03 13.15 5.23
N TYR A 72 -6.01 12.87 6.09
CA TYR A 72 -6.92 11.74 5.92
C TYR A 72 -7.63 11.74 4.56
N ARG A 73 -8.22 12.86 4.17
CA ARG A 73 -8.91 12.98 2.88
C ARG A 73 -7.98 12.74 1.71
N THR A 74 -6.76 13.27 1.77
CA THR A 74 -5.77 13.11 0.70
C THR A 74 -5.29 11.66 0.61
N LEU A 75 -5.00 11.00 1.73
CA LEU A 75 -4.57 9.60 1.74
C LEU A 75 -5.67 8.69 1.16
N ARG A 76 -6.92 8.91 1.52
CA ARG A 76 -8.05 8.15 0.95
C ARG A 76 -8.23 8.40 -0.54
N LEU A 77 -8.03 9.65 -0.97
CA LEU A 77 -8.05 9.99 -2.40
C LEU A 77 -6.95 9.25 -3.16
N LEU A 78 -5.71 9.30 -2.65
CA LEU A 78 -4.56 8.60 -3.26
C LEU A 78 -4.77 7.08 -3.29
N SER A 79 -5.42 6.52 -2.28
CA SER A 79 -5.81 5.10 -2.26
C SER A 79 -6.88 4.80 -3.31
N GLY A 80 -7.89 5.65 -3.45
CA GLY A 80 -8.91 5.54 -4.50
C GLY A 80 -8.36 5.66 -5.92
N MET A 81 -7.21 6.32 -6.06
CA MET A 81 -6.46 6.44 -7.31
C MET A 81 -5.48 5.29 -7.54
N SER A 82 -5.44 4.29 -6.66
CA SER A 82 -4.50 3.17 -6.66
C SER A 82 -3.01 3.56 -6.58
N LEU A 83 -2.72 4.73 -6.02
CA LEU A 83 -1.36 5.20 -5.75
C LEU A 83 -0.86 4.75 -4.38
N LEU A 84 -1.78 4.61 -3.43
CA LEU A 84 -1.54 4.01 -2.14
C LEU A 84 -2.46 2.81 -1.95
N LYS A 85 -2.05 1.88 -1.11
CA LYS A 85 -2.90 0.84 -0.56
C LYS A 85 -3.30 1.21 0.86
N GLU A 86 -4.54 0.91 1.21
CA GLU A 86 -5.07 1.13 2.55
C GLU A 86 -5.19 -0.21 3.27
N LEU A 87 -4.63 -0.28 4.47
CA LEU A 87 -4.70 -1.43 5.36
C LEU A 87 -5.53 -1.06 6.58
N GLU A 88 -6.65 -1.73 6.76
CA GLU A 88 -7.51 -1.54 7.92
C GLU A 88 -7.04 -2.40 9.10
N LEU A 89 -6.84 -1.75 10.25
CA LEU A 89 -6.50 -2.41 11.48
C LEU A 89 -7.75 -2.81 12.27
N ALA A 90 -7.59 -3.80 13.14
CA ALA A 90 -8.65 -4.39 13.93
C ALA A 90 -9.45 -3.41 14.80
N GLU A 91 -8.80 -2.38 15.29
CA GLU A 91 -9.37 -1.38 16.21
C GLU A 91 -9.87 -0.13 15.49
N GLY A 92 -10.14 -0.23 14.18
CA GLY A 92 -10.62 0.87 13.36
C GLY A 92 -9.53 1.86 12.92
N GLY A 93 -8.26 1.56 13.21
CA GLY A 93 -7.12 2.30 12.68
C GLY A 93 -6.83 1.94 11.22
N ARG A 94 -6.26 2.88 10.48
CA ARG A 94 -5.87 2.68 9.09
C ARG A 94 -4.42 3.01 8.88
N ARG A 95 -3.75 2.20 8.07
CA ARG A 95 -2.40 2.46 7.60
C ARG A 95 -2.37 2.49 6.09
N PHE A 96 -1.42 3.21 5.56
CA PHE A 96 -1.25 3.42 4.12
C PHE A 96 0.16 3.03 3.72
N GLU A 97 0.29 2.43 2.55
CA GLU A 97 1.57 2.09 1.94
C GLU A 97 1.58 2.51 0.47
N LEU A 98 2.76 2.64 -0.11
CA LEU A 98 2.90 2.86 -1.54
C LEU A 98 2.36 1.66 -2.30
N ALA A 99 1.52 1.90 -3.30
CA ALA A 99 1.08 0.85 -4.20
C ALA A 99 2.24 0.51 -5.16
N GLY A 100 2.94 -0.58 -4.87
CA GLY A 100 4.03 -1.07 -5.72
C GLY A 100 3.51 -1.60 -7.06
N HIS A 101 4.35 -1.54 -8.08
CA HIS A 101 4.09 -2.17 -9.36
C HIS A 101 4.26 -3.70 -9.32
N ASP A 102 4.85 -4.20 -8.25
CA ASP A 102 5.07 -5.62 -8.08
C ASP A 102 3.78 -6.26 -7.57
N HIS A 103 3.12 -6.98 -8.45
CA HIS A 103 1.90 -7.76 -8.17
C HIS A 103 2.18 -8.98 -7.29
N ARG A 104 3.25 -8.97 -6.51
CA ARG A 104 3.47 -10.00 -5.53
C ARG A 104 2.36 -9.93 -4.50
N HIS A 105 1.64 -11.02 -4.40
CA HIS A 105 0.57 -11.21 -3.43
C HIS A 105 1.18 -11.36 -2.04
N HIS A 106 1.59 -10.24 -1.42
CA HIS A 106 2.01 -10.26 -0.04
C HIS A 106 0.78 -10.15 0.87
N HIS A 107 0.85 -10.89 1.94
CA HIS A 107 -0.13 -10.87 3.02
C HIS A 107 0.45 -10.16 4.22
N HIS A 108 -0.37 -9.79 5.17
CA HIS A 108 0.06 -9.07 6.35
C HIS A 108 -0.24 -9.87 7.62
N LEU A 109 0.74 -9.90 8.53
CA LEU A 109 0.55 -10.25 9.93
C LEU A 109 0.40 -8.95 10.72
N VAL A 110 -0.71 -8.77 11.41
CA VAL A 110 -1.01 -7.53 12.14
C VAL A 110 -1.12 -7.85 13.63
N CYS A 111 -0.26 -7.21 14.43
CA CYS A 111 -0.33 -7.31 15.87
C CYS A 111 -1.49 -6.46 16.41
N VAL A 112 -2.46 -7.09 17.05
CA VAL A 112 -3.64 -6.40 17.59
C VAL A 112 -3.34 -5.55 18.83
N ARG A 113 -2.17 -5.75 19.46
CA ARG A 113 -1.79 -4.99 20.66
C ARG A 113 -0.97 -3.74 20.35
N CYS A 114 0.08 -3.85 19.52
CA CYS A 114 0.98 -2.74 19.23
C CYS A 114 0.90 -2.20 17.80
N GLY A 115 0.10 -2.82 16.93
CA GLY A 115 -0.06 -2.41 15.54
C GLY A 115 1.12 -2.76 14.62
N ARG A 116 2.11 -3.53 15.10
CA ARG A 116 3.21 -4.01 14.24
C ARG A 116 2.67 -4.80 13.08
N ILE A 117 3.17 -4.51 11.90
CA ILE A 117 2.81 -5.18 10.64
C ILE A 117 4.07 -5.85 10.09
N GLU A 118 3.94 -7.13 9.72
CA GLU A 118 4.94 -7.89 8.97
C GLU A 118 4.31 -8.35 7.66
N GLU A 119 5.07 -8.29 6.58
CA GLU A 119 4.67 -8.82 5.29
C GLU A 119 5.16 -10.25 5.12
N PHE A 120 4.38 -11.08 4.46
CA PHE A 120 4.79 -12.43 4.10
C PHE A 120 4.18 -12.86 2.77
N GLU A 121 4.87 -13.74 2.08
CA GLU A 121 4.41 -14.38 0.86
C GLU A 121 4.35 -15.89 1.10
N ASP A 122 3.18 -16.47 0.95
CA ASP A 122 3.00 -17.92 1.03
C ASP A 122 1.88 -18.36 0.09
N PRO A 123 2.22 -19.01 -1.04
CA PRO A 123 1.21 -19.52 -1.97
C PRO A 123 0.23 -20.50 -1.34
N ALA A 124 0.63 -21.25 -0.32
CA ALA A 124 -0.23 -22.22 0.36
C ALA A 124 -1.35 -21.51 1.13
N VAL A 125 -1.09 -20.36 1.72
CA VAL A 125 -2.09 -19.55 2.44
C VAL A 125 -3.17 -19.07 1.48
N LEU A 126 -2.78 -18.55 0.31
CA LEU A 126 -3.74 -18.09 -0.70
C LEU A 126 -4.57 -19.25 -1.27
N ALA A 127 -3.93 -20.39 -1.54
CA ALA A 127 -4.63 -21.59 -2.02
C ALA A 127 -5.64 -22.10 -1.01
N ALA A 128 -5.30 -22.12 0.28
CA ALA A 128 -6.20 -22.53 1.36
C ALA A 128 -7.40 -21.56 1.49
N ALA A 129 -7.14 -20.26 1.41
CA ALA A 129 -8.19 -19.24 1.43
C ALA A 129 -9.13 -19.36 0.22
N ALA A 130 -8.60 -19.59 -0.98
CA ALA A 130 -9.38 -19.82 -2.19
C ALA A 130 -10.25 -21.07 -2.10
N ALA A 131 -9.71 -22.17 -1.58
CA ALA A 131 -10.46 -23.41 -1.35
C ALA A 131 -11.58 -23.22 -0.32
N ALA A 132 -11.33 -22.49 0.75
CA ALA A 132 -12.34 -22.17 1.75
C ALA A 132 -13.46 -21.29 1.14
N ALA A 133 -13.10 -20.25 0.42
CA ALA A 133 -14.04 -19.36 -0.26
C ALA A 133 -14.95 -20.15 -1.22
N ALA A 134 -14.36 -21.02 -2.05
CA ALA A 134 -15.11 -21.84 -3.02
C ALA A 134 -16.14 -22.75 -2.35
N ARG A 135 -15.83 -23.35 -1.19
CA ARG A 135 -16.79 -24.15 -0.41
C ARG A 135 -18.02 -23.37 0.03
N HIS A 136 -17.91 -22.06 0.14
CA HIS A 136 -19.00 -21.15 0.50
C HIS A 136 -19.57 -20.37 -0.70
N GLY A 137 -19.22 -20.76 -1.94
CA GLY A 137 -19.70 -20.11 -3.16
C GLY A 137 -19.06 -18.77 -3.47
N PHE A 138 -17.96 -18.41 -2.79
CA PHE A 138 -17.21 -17.19 -3.05
C PHE A 138 -16.06 -17.46 -4.03
N ARG A 139 -15.77 -16.46 -4.85
CA ARG A 139 -14.57 -16.42 -5.69
C ARG A 139 -13.66 -15.31 -5.18
N LEU A 140 -12.45 -15.67 -4.78
CA LEU A 140 -11.43 -14.66 -4.44
C LEU A 140 -11.03 -13.89 -5.69
N LEU A 141 -10.83 -12.59 -5.51
CA LEU A 141 -10.22 -11.76 -6.54
C LEU A 141 -8.74 -12.10 -6.66
N GLU A 142 -8.17 -11.96 -7.86
CA GLU A 142 -6.75 -12.29 -8.14
C GLU A 142 -5.76 -11.51 -7.27
N GLN A 143 -6.18 -10.37 -6.70
CA GLN A 143 -5.40 -9.53 -5.80
C GLN A 143 -5.82 -9.66 -4.32
N GLY A 144 -6.32 -10.84 -3.93
CA GLY A 144 -6.74 -11.10 -2.55
C GLY A 144 -5.59 -11.00 -1.57
N VAL A 145 -5.49 -9.88 -0.85
CA VAL A 145 -4.56 -9.71 0.27
C VAL A 145 -5.22 -10.18 1.54
N LEU A 146 -4.55 -11.06 2.29
CA LEU A 146 -5.03 -11.54 3.59
C LEU A 146 -4.35 -10.76 4.71
N ASN A 147 -5.14 -10.30 5.66
CA ASN A 147 -4.67 -9.69 6.89
C ASN A 147 -4.89 -10.67 8.04
N VAL A 148 -3.82 -11.31 8.47
CA VAL A 148 -3.83 -12.27 9.57
C VAL A 148 -3.52 -11.53 10.87
N ARG A 149 -4.38 -11.63 11.85
CA ARG A 149 -4.32 -10.92 13.11
C ARG A 149 -3.82 -11.82 14.23
N GLY A 150 -2.92 -11.29 15.06
CA GLY A 150 -2.33 -12.03 16.17
C GLY A 150 -1.54 -11.12 17.10
N LEU A 151 -0.66 -11.71 17.89
CA LEU A 151 0.28 -11.01 18.75
C LEU A 151 1.70 -11.19 18.20
N CYS A 152 2.45 -10.10 18.06
CA CYS A 152 3.86 -10.20 17.70
C CYS A 152 4.68 -10.79 18.87
N PRO A 153 5.90 -11.29 18.62
CA PRO A 153 6.72 -11.88 19.67
C PRO A 153 6.90 -11.00 20.90
N GLY A 154 7.06 -9.68 20.73
CA GLY A 154 7.17 -8.75 21.84
C GLY A 154 5.90 -8.54 22.65
N CYS A 155 4.72 -8.85 22.08
CA CYS A 155 3.42 -8.72 22.77
C CYS A 155 2.86 -10.07 23.25
N ALA A 156 3.35 -11.17 22.71
CA ALA A 156 2.92 -12.53 23.08
C ALA A 156 3.57 -13.02 24.39
N VAL A 157 4.70 -12.43 24.77
CA VAL A 157 5.39 -12.74 26.04
C VAL A 157 4.66 -11.99 27.17
N LEU A 158 3.92 -12.73 27.95
CA LEU A 158 3.35 -12.32 29.25
C LEU A 158 3.90 -13.21 30.33
#